data_70f6114ff1108c48d8f8805c04d17a04
#
_entry.id   70f6114ff1108c48d8f8805c04d17a04
#
_cell.length_a   1.000
_cell.length_b   1.000
_cell.length_c   1.000
_cell.angle_alpha   90.00
_cell.angle_beta   90.00
_cell.angle_gamma   90.00
#
_symmetry.space_group_name_H-M   'P 1'
#
loop_
_entity.id
_entity.type
_entity.pdbx_description
1 polymer ?
#
loop_
_entity_poly.entity_id
_entity_poly.type
_entity_poly.pdbx_seq_one_letter_code
_entity_poly.pdbx_strand_id
1 'polypeptide(L)'
;MNKVILMGRLTRDPEVRYSHGATATAIARFSIAVDRRFKRDGEPDADFINCVAFGKTGEFIERYGHKGTKFVVEGRIQTGSYTNKDGQRVYTTDVVVENVEFAESKNASAGSNDGGYQNAGFGGGNNAPAPSVACDGFMNIPDGIDEELPFN
;
A
#
# COMPACT_ATOMS: atom_id res chain seq x y z
N MET A 1 24.49 -2.86 9.04
CA MET A 1 23.12 -3.36 8.75
C MET A 1 22.60 -2.70 7.49
N ASN A 2 22.03 -3.45 6.55
CA ASN A 2 21.43 -2.92 5.31
C ASN A 2 19.96 -3.35 5.30
N LYS A 3 19.08 -2.47 5.76
CA LYS A 3 17.65 -2.71 5.89
C LYS A 3 16.88 -1.47 5.44
N VAL A 4 15.86 -1.68 4.64
CA VAL A 4 14.97 -0.65 4.10
C VAL A 4 13.54 -1.07 4.32
N ILE A 5 12.71 -0.13 4.79
CA ILE A 5 11.27 -0.29 4.92
C ILE A 5 10.62 0.90 4.21
N LEU A 6 9.81 0.61 3.21
CA LEU A 6 9.16 1.61 2.36
C LEU A 6 7.67 1.32 2.29
N MET A 7 6.87 2.38 2.33
CA MET A 7 5.44 2.30 2.07
C MET A 7 5.14 3.16 0.84
N GLY A 8 4.59 2.54 -0.20
CA GLY A 8 4.31 3.25 -1.46
C GLY A 8 3.29 2.54 -2.33
N ARG A 9 2.93 3.19 -3.43
CA ARG A 9 2.00 2.65 -4.45
C ARG A 9 2.75 2.16 -5.67
N LEU A 10 2.33 1.03 -6.24
CA LEU A 10 2.86 0.58 -7.52
C LEU A 10 2.53 1.61 -8.62
N THR A 11 3.57 2.00 -9.37
CA THR A 11 3.43 2.96 -10.48
C THR A 11 2.86 2.32 -11.73
N ARG A 12 3.09 1.02 -11.89
CA ARG A 12 2.64 0.16 -13.01
C ARG A 12 2.52 -1.28 -12.53
N ASP A 13 1.91 -2.11 -13.34
CA ASP A 13 1.87 -3.55 -13.07
C ASP A 13 3.29 -4.13 -13.04
N PRO A 14 3.55 -5.11 -12.15
CA PRO A 14 4.87 -5.71 -12.03
C PRO A 14 5.24 -6.52 -13.27
N GLU A 15 6.49 -6.42 -13.70
CA GLU A 15 7.05 -7.27 -14.73
C GLU A 15 7.61 -8.54 -14.09
N VAL A 16 7.00 -9.67 -14.38
CA VAL A 16 7.42 -10.96 -13.80
C VAL A 16 8.07 -11.83 -14.86
N ARG A 17 9.21 -12.39 -14.52
CA ARG A 17 9.94 -13.37 -15.33
C ARG A 17 10.27 -14.58 -14.48
N TYR A 18 10.26 -15.73 -15.08
CA TYR A 18 10.66 -16.97 -14.43
C TYR A 18 12.06 -17.37 -14.89
N SER A 19 12.91 -17.70 -13.94
CA SER A 19 14.25 -18.21 -14.21
C SER A 19 14.16 -19.59 -14.89
N HIS A 20 14.98 -19.81 -15.92
CA HIS A 20 15.14 -21.11 -16.56
C HIS A 20 16.12 -21.95 -15.73
N GLY A 21 15.60 -22.85 -14.90
CA GLY A 21 16.38 -23.78 -14.07
C GLY A 21 15.54 -24.95 -13.60
N ALA A 22 16.13 -25.90 -12.88
CA ALA A 22 15.43 -27.07 -12.33
C ALA A 22 14.25 -26.68 -11.40
N THR A 23 14.32 -25.50 -10.81
CA THR A 23 13.22 -24.83 -10.09
C THR A 23 13.02 -23.45 -10.68
N ALA A 24 11.89 -23.27 -11.39
CA ALA A 24 11.51 -21.96 -11.92
C ALA A 24 11.30 -20.98 -10.76
N THR A 25 12.15 -19.97 -10.65
CA THR A 25 12.05 -18.93 -9.62
C THR A 25 11.45 -17.68 -10.22
N ALA A 26 10.36 -17.18 -9.66
CA ALA A 26 9.76 -15.92 -10.08
C ALA A 26 10.67 -14.73 -9.74
N ILE A 27 10.83 -13.81 -10.67
CA ILE A 27 11.56 -12.56 -10.51
C ILE A 27 10.62 -11.45 -10.90
N ALA A 28 10.07 -10.75 -9.90
CA ALA A 28 9.17 -9.62 -10.10
C ALA A 28 9.94 -8.31 -10.01
N ARG A 29 9.87 -7.49 -11.07
CA ARG A 29 10.42 -6.14 -11.11
C ARG A 29 9.29 -5.14 -11.12
N PHE A 30 9.34 -4.16 -10.24
CA PHE A 30 8.31 -3.13 -10.12
C PHE A 30 8.92 -1.85 -9.56
N SER A 31 8.17 -0.75 -9.68
CA SER A 31 8.54 0.53 -9.10
C SER A 31 7.43 1.02 -8.20
N ILE A 32 7.79 1.52 -7.03
CA ILE A 32 6.87 2.12 -6.07
C ILE A 32 7.09 3.63 -5.99
N ALA A 33 5.99 4.37 -5.88
CA ALA A 33 5.98 5.78 -5.55
C ALA A 33 5.82 5.92 -4.05
N VAL A 34 6.83 6.48 -3.40
CA VAL A 34 6.87 6.74 -1.96
C VAL A 34 6.68 8.22 -1.75
N ASP A 35 5.61 8.61 -1.06
CA ASP A 35 5.32 10.01 -0.79
C ASP A 35 6.42 10.65 0.06
N ARG A 36 6.86 11.86 -0.35
CA ARG A 36 7.79 12.65 0.44
C ARG A 36 7.10 13.23 1.66
N ARG A 37 7.77 13.17 2.80
CA ARG A 37 7.25 13.71 4.06
C ARG A 37 7.04 15.22 4.03
N PHE A 38 7.90 15.94 3.30
CA PHE A 38 7.84 17.39 3.12
C PHE A 38 7.73 17.67 1.62
N LYS A 39 6.63 18.30 1.23
CA LYS A 39 6.38 18.75 -0.13
C LYS A 39 6.83 20.20 -0.27
N ARG A 40 7.51 20.52 -1.36
CA ARG A 40 7.89 21.87 -1.72
C ARG A 40 7.34 22.20 -3.09
N ASP A 41 6.89 23.44 -3.26
CA ASP A 41 6.38 23.90 -4.56
C ASP A 41 7.49 23.78 -5.63
N GLY A 42 7.16 23.10 -6.73
CA GLY A 42 8.07 22.85 -7.84
C GLY A 42 8.94 21.60 -7.73
N GLU A 43 8.86 20.83 -6.64
CA GLU A 43 9.53 19.54 -6.50
C GLU A 43 8.56 18.36 -6.66
N PRO A 44 9.04 17.16 -7.06
CA PRO A 44 8.19 15.97 -7.10
C PRO A 44 7.66 15.62 -5.71
N ASP A 45 6.38 15.27 -5.64
CA ASP A 45 5.71 14.87 -4.40
C ASP A 45 6.07 13.47 -3.91
N ALA A 46 6.65 12.64 -4.78
CA ALA A 46 7.01 11.27 -4.49
C ALA A 46 8.38 10.90 -5.08
N ASP A 47 9.02 9.96 -4.43
CA ASP A 47 10.24 9.32 -4.92
C ASP A 47 9.89 7.98 -5.56
N PHE A 48 10.44 7.72 -6.76
CA PHE A 48 10.23 6.49 -7.50
C PHE A 48 11.37 5.52 -7.23
N ILE A 49 11.08 4.39 -6.59
CA ILE A 49 12.08 3.43 -6.15
C ILE A 49 11.87 2.12 -6.88
N ASN A 50 12.93 1.62 -7.53
CA ASN A 50 12.92 0.33 -8.20
C ASN A 50 13.09 -0.78 -7.17
N CYS A 51 12.26 -1.81 -7.30
CA CYS A 51 12.23 -2.96 -6.42
C CYS A 51 12.30 -4.25 -7.24
N VAL A 52 12.95 -5.26 -6.67
CA VAL A 52 13.06 -6.61 -7.24
C VAL A 52 12.70 -7.61 -6.16
N ALA A 53 11.73 -8.48 -6.42
CA ALA A 53 11.34 -9.56 -5.53
C ALA A 53 11.62 -10.93 -6.17
N PHE A 54 12.06 -11.90 -5.39
CA PHE A 54 12.39 -13.24 -5.83
C PHE A 54 11.48 -14.29 -5.19
N GLY A 55 11.28 -15.40 -5.90
CA GLY A 55 10.58 -16.59 -5.40
C GLY A 55 9.15 -16.29 -4.96
N LYS A 56 8.76 -16.75 -3.77
CA LYS A 56 7.39 -16.62 -3.24
C LYS A 56 6.92 -15.16 -3.13
N THR A 57 7.81 -14.24 -2.77
CA THR A 57 7.50 -12.80 -2.71
C THR A 57 7.24 -12.25 -4.12
N GLY A 58 7.98 -12.74 -5.14
CA GLY A 58 7.74 -12.41 -6.54
C GLY A 58 6.38 -12.90 -7.03
N GLU A 59 6.02 -14.15 -6.72
CA GLU A 59 4.70 -14.74 -7.05
C GLU A 59 3.54 -14.02 -6.34
N PHE A 60 3.76 -13.59 -5.10
CA PHE A 60 2.76 -12.80 -4.37
C PHE A 60 2.50 -11.48 -5.06
N ILE A 61 3.56 -10.78 -5.47
CA ILE A 61 3.45 -9.49 -6.17
C ILE A 61 2.82 -9.68 -7.56
N GLU A 62 3.12 -10.76 -8.29
CA GLU A 62 2.48 -11.09 -9.56
C GLU A 62 0.96 -11.25 -9.40
N ARG A 63 0.53 -11.97 -8.36
CA ARG A 63 -0.88 -12.30 -8.14
C ARG A 63 -1.71 -11.12 -7.64
N TYR A 64 -1.13 -10.30 -6.80
CA TYR A 64 -1.87 -9.28 -6.05
C TYR A 64 -1.44 -7.84 -6.34
N GLY A 65 -0.29 -7.65 -6.99
CA GLY A 65 0.24 -6.33 -7.30
C GLY A 65 -0.30 -5.81 -8.63
N HIS A 66 -1.05 -4.71 -8.57
CA HIS A 66 -1.54 -3.97 -9.73
C HIS A 66 -1.15 -2.51 -9.59
N LYS A 67 -1.14 -1.78 -10.71
CA LYS A 67 -0.93 -0.33 -10.70
C LYS A 67 -1.83 0.33 -9.65
N GLY A 68 -1.22 1.11 -8.74
CA GLY A 68 -1.92 1.81 -7.67
C GLY A 68 -2.05 1.04 -6.36
N THR A 69 -1.81 -0.28 -6.33
CA THR A 69 -1.82 -1.06 -5.08
C THR A 69 -0.77 -0.52 -4.12
N LYS A 70 -1.17 -0.32 -2.87
CA LYS A 70 -0.28 0.20 -1.82
C LYS A 70 0.30 -0.94 -1.00
N PHE A 71 1.61 -1.00 -0.95
CA PHE A 71 2.36 -1.99 -0.20
C PHE A 71 3.30 -1.35 0.83
N VAL A 72 3.53 -2.08 1.90
CA VAL A 72 4.73 -1.96 2.73
C VAL A 72 5.72 -2.99 2.22
N VAL A 73 6.89 -2.50 1.85
CA VAL A 73 8.00 -3.30 1.31
C VAL A 73 9.15 -3.25 2.30
N GLU A 74 9.64 -4.41 2.69
CA GLU A 74 10.80 -4.59 3.54
C GLU A 74 11.89 -5.31 2.75
N GLY A 75 13.12 -4.83 2.82
CA GLY A 75 14.22 -5.40 2.06
C GLY A 75 15.56 -4.76 2.35
N ARG A 76 16.47 -4.85 1.38
CA ARG A 76 17.81 -4.27 1.43
C ARG A 76 18.16 -3.55 0.13
N ILE A 77 18.99 -2.53 0.22
CA ILE A 77 19.55 -1.84 -0.95
C ILE A 77 20.60 -2.73 -1.61
N GLN A 78 20.53 -2.84 -2.91
CA GLN A 78 21.57 -3.48 -3.73
C GLN A 78 21.94 -2.56 -4.87
N THR A 79 23.24 -2.28 -5.00
CA THR A 79 23.78 -1.52 -6.12
C THR A 79 24.30 -2.47 -7.18
N GLY A 80 24.17 -2.06 -8.43
CA GLY A 80 24.68 -2.77 -9.59
C GLY A 80 25.25 -1.81 -10.63
N SER A 81 25.86 -2.33 -11.67
CA SER A 81 26.24 -1.54 -12.84
C SER A 81 26.20 -2.39 -14.10
N TYR A 82 25.80 -1.79 -15.20
CA TYR A 82 25.87 -2.39 -16.53
C TYR A 82 26.41 -1.40 -17.54
N THR A 83 26.91 -1.92 -18.64
CA THR A 83 27.36 -1.06 -19.74
C THR A 83 26.22 -0.92 -20.74
N ASN A 84 25.81 0.31 -21.06
CA ASN A 84 24.79 0.58 -22.05
C ASN A 84 25.33 0.32 -23.47
N LYS A 85 24.46 0.47 -24.48
CA LYS A 85 24.82 0.27 -25.89
C LYS A 85 25.86 1.25 -26.39
N ASP A 86 26.00 2.40 -25.73
CA ASP A 86 26.96 3.47 -26.05
C ASP A 86 28.31 3.29 -25.35
N GLY A 87 28.53 2.15 -24.67
CA GLY A 87 29.76 1.85 -23.94
C GLY A 87 29.90 2.54 -22.59
N GLN A 88 28.89 3.28 -22.13
CA GLN A 88 28.91 3.99 -20.86
C GLN A 88 28.48 3.06 -19.71
N ARG A 89 29.16 3.18 -18.58
CA ARG A 89 28.83 2.44 -17.36
C ARG A 89 27.69 3.15 -16.62
N VAL A 90 26.56 2.46 -16.50
CA VAL A 90 25.37 2.93 -15.79
C VAL A 90 25.30 2.22 -14.44
N TYR A 91 25.18 2.98 -13.37
CA TYR A 91 25.00 2.45 -12.02
C TYR A 91 23.50 2.36 -11.71
N THR A 92 23.10 1.27 -11.08
CA THR A 92 21.71 1.05 -10.60
C THR A 92 21.69 0.91 -9.10
N THR A 93 20.61 1.35 -8.51
CA THR A 93 20.31 1.14 -7.10
C THR A 93 18.90 0.60 -7.02
N ASP A 94 18.77 -0.64 -6.61
CA ASP A 94 17.51 -1.35 -6.51
C ASP A 94 17.28 -1.82 -5.06
N VAL A 95 16.04 -1.94 -4.64
CA VAL A 95 15.66 -2.55 -3.37
C VAL A 95 15.32 -4.01 -3.63
N VAL A 96 16.11 -4.92 -3.05
CA VAL A 96 15.79 -6.35 -3.04
C VAL A 96 14.79 -6.61 -1.93
N VAL A 97 13.58 -6.98 -2.33
CA VAL A 97 12.44 -7.18 -1.43
C VAL A 97 12.53 -8.55 -0.75
N GLU A 98 12.46 -8.56 0.56
CA GLU A 98 12.47 -9.75 1.41
C GLU A 98 11.06 -10.09 1.89
N ASN A 99 10.29 -9.03 2.27
CA ASN A 99 8.91 -9.17 2.70
C ASN A 99 8.03 -8.07 2.07
N VAL A 100 6.74 -8.37 1.89
CA VAL A 100 5.75 -7.41 1.37
C VAL A 100 4.41 -7.64 2.04
N GLU A 101 3.76 -6.54 2.43
CA GLU A 101 2.45 -6.54 3.06
C GLU A 101 1.53 -5.51 2.43
N PHE A 102 0.22 -5.76 2.44
CA PHE A 102 -0.75 -4.76 2.00
C PHE A 102 -0.84 -3.61 3.01
N ALA A 103 -0.76 -2.38 2.50
CA ALA A 103 -0.94 -1.16 3.30
C ALA A 103 -2.37 -0.58 3.23
N GLU A 104 -3.26 -1.22 2.45
CA GLU A 104 -4.67 -0.84 2.32
C GLU A 104 -5.57 -2.06 2.44
N SER A 105 -6.73 -1.89 3.10
CA SER A 105 -7.78 -2.92 3.10
C SER A 105 -8.52 -2.93 1.75
N LYS A 106 -9.07 -4.08 1.35
CA LYS A 106 -9.81 -4.25 0.10
C LYS A 106 -11.00 -3.28 -0.08
N ASN A 107 -11.51 -2.69 1.00
CA ASN A 107 -12.64 -1.77 0.94
C ASN A 107 -12.26 -0.33 0.55
N ALA A 108 -10.98 0.04 0.55
CA ALA A 108 -10.55 1.38 0.20
C ALA A 108 -10.47 1.63 -1.33
N SER A 109 -10.39 0.58 -2.13
CA SER A 109 -10.31 0.68 -3.59
C SER A 109 -11.67 0.66 -4.32
N ALA A 110 -12.77 0.42 -3.60
CA ALA A 110 -14.13 0.40 -4.17
C ALA A 110 -14.88 1.75 -4.09
N GLY A 111 -14.22 2.81 -3.60
CA GLY A 111 -14.85 4.09 -3.25
C GLY A 111 -14.58 5.28 -4.16
N SER A 112 -14.20 5.09 -5.43
CA SER A 112 -14.18 6.18 -6.40
C SER A 112 -15.05 5.85 -7.62
N ASN A 113 -16.32 5.56 -7.37
CA ASN A 113 -17.35 5.73 -8.38
C ASN A 113 -18.05 7.06 -8.07
N ASP A 114 -17.58 8.11 -8.75
CA ASP A 114 -18.28 9.37 -8.94
C ASP A 114 -19.62 9.05 -9.63
N GLY A 115 -20.66 8.94 -8.82
CA GLY A 115 -22.02 8.66 -9.24
C GLY A 115 -22.93 9.79 -8.79
N GLY A 116 -23.17 10.71 -9.73
CA GLY A 116 -24.01 11.87 -9.67
C GLY A 116 -25.25 11.76 -8.77
N TYR A 117 -25.45 12.82 -8.02
CA TYR A 117 -26.73 13.16 -7.40
C TYR A 117 -27.81 13.32 -8.49
N GLN A 118 -28.60 12.29 -8.73
CA GLN A 118 -29.91 12.48 -9.34
C GLN A 118 -30.94 12.68 -8.24
N ASN A 119 -31.20 13.97 -8.03
CA ASN A 119 -32.41 14.43 -7.39
C ASN A 119 -33.63 14.00 -8.23
N ALA A 120 -34.39 13.05 -7.75
CA ALA A 120 -35.74 12.80 -8.22
C ALA A 120 -36.69 12.94 -7.03
N GLY A 121 -37.24 14.12 -6.87
CA GLY A 121 -38.41 14.33 -6.06
C GLY A 121 -39.60 13.63 -6.66
N PHE A 122 -40.50 13.12 -5.83
CA PHE A 122 -41.92 13.32 -5.88
C PHE A 122 -42.62 12.42 -4.87
N GLY A 123 -43.33 13.05 -3.95
CA GLY A 123 -44.77 12.78 -3.77
C GLY A 123 -45.19 11.84 -2.65
N GLY A 124 -45.60 12.44 -1.56
CA GLY A 124 -46.94 12.12 -1.00
C GLY A 124 -47.09 10.95 -0.03
N GLY A 125 -47.39 11.27 1.22
CA GLY A 125 -48.43 10.53 1.88
C GLY A 125 -48.13 9.80 3.20
N ASN A 126 -48.58 10.41 4.30
CA ASN A 126 -49.14 9.81 5.52
C ASN A 126 -48.23 9.16 6.59
N ASN A 127 -48.11 9.91 7.66
CA ASN A 127 -48.28 9.60 9.08
C ASN A 127 -48.13 8.16 9.55
N ALA A 128 -47.06 7.90 10.29
CA ALA A 128 -47.12 7.19 11.58
C ALA A 128 -45.86 7.56 12.40
N PRO A 129 -45.97 7.87 13.70
CA PRO A 129 -44.80 8.18 14.52
C PRO A 129 -44.06 6.89 14.87
N ALA A 130 -42.82 6.78 14.45
CA ALA A 130 -41.92 5.73 14.91
C ALA A 130 -41.32 6.11 16.27
N PRO A 131 -41.18 5.17 17.22
CA PRO A 131 -40.61 5.44 18.52
C PRO A 131 -39.11 5.72 18.38
N SER A 132 -38.69 6.81 19.03
CA SER A 132 -37.31 7.18 19.21
C SER A 132 -36.57 6.10 19.99
N VAL A 133 -35.72 5.31 19.32
CA VAL A 133 -34.73 4.49 19.99
C VAL A 133 -33.51 5.37 20.17
N ALA A 134 -33.36 5.92 21.36
CA ALA A 134 -32.14 6.53 21.80
C ALA A 134 -31.04 5.44 21.85
N CYS A 135 -30.10 5.48 20.94
CA CYS A 135 -28.85 4.73 21.03
C CYS A 135 -27.93 5.44 22.01
N ASP A 136 -28.25 5.34 23.29
CA ASP A 136 -27.32 5.60 24.38
C ASP A 136 -26.51 4.33 24.61
N GLY A 137 -25.50 4.14 23.79
CA GLY A 137 -24.52 3.06 23.90
C GLY A 137 -23.19 3.54 24.44
N PHE A 138 -23.15 4.54 25.30
CA PHE A 138 -22.01 4.80 26.14
C PHE A 138 -22.10 3.86 27.34
N MET A 139 -21.20 2.87 27.37
CA MET A 139 -20.98 2.07 28.55
C MET A 139 -20.58 3.01 29.71
N ASN A 140 -21.47 3.10 30.67
CA ASN A 140 -21.20 3.73 31.95
C ASN A 140 -20.09 2.93 32.62
N ILE A 141 -18.87 3.50 32.68
CA ILE A 141 -17.77 2.94 33.43
C ILE A 141 -18.10 3.21 34.90
N PRO A 142 -18.28 2.19 35.75
CA PRO A 142 -18.51 2.44 37.18
C PRO A 142 -17.27 3.11 37.78
N ASP A 143 -17.48 4.24 38.44
CA ASP A 143 -16.53 4.89 39.31
C ASP A 143 -16.09 3.91 40.42
N GLY A 144 -14.89 3.36 40.28
CA GLY A 144 -14.39 2.42 41.30
C GLY A 144 -13.13 1.65 40.87
N ILE A 145 -12.39 2.11 39.89
CA ILE A 145 -11.05 1.58 39.58
C ILE A 145 -10.01 2.65 39.92
N ASP A 146 -10.06 3.14 41.14
CA ASP A 146 -8.91 3.69 41.83
C ASP A 146 -8.31 2.51 42.57
N GLU A 147 -7.24 1.92 42.02
CA GLU A 147 -6.15 1.37 42.85
C GLU A 147 -5.20 0.54 42.01
N GLU A 148 -3.98 1.02 42.06
CA GLU A 148 -2.71 0.33 41.92
C GLU A 148 -2.23 -0.01 40.50
N LEU A 149 -1.57 0.99 39.95
CA LEU A 149 -0.53 0.72 38.97
C LEU A 149 0.70 0.18 39.70
N PRO A 150 1.13 -1.04 39.45
CA PRO A 150 2.35 -1.59 40.05
C PRO A 150 3.57 -1.13 39.25
N PHE A 151 4.01 0.09 39.51
CA PHE A 151 5.35 0.51 39.14
C PHE A 151 6.06 1.02 40.36
N ASN A 152 6.82 0.10 40.95
CA ASN A 152 7.90 0.39 41.88
C ASN A 152 9.19 -0.14 41.25
#